data_c920bfb11189aea263d0f30103b2106e
#
_entry.id   c920bfb11189aea263d0f30103b2106e
#
_cell.length_a   1.000
_cell.length_b   1.000
_cell.length_c   1.000
_cell.angle_alpha   90.00
_cell.angle_beta   90.00
_cell.angle_gamma   90.00
#
_symmetry.space_group_name_H-M   'P 1'
#
loop_
_entity.id
_entity.type
_entity.pdbx_description
1 polymer ?
#
loop_
_entity_poly.entity_id
_entity_poly.type
_entity_poly.pdbx_seq_one_letter_code
_entity_poly.pdbx_strand_id
1 'polypeptide(L)'
;MEPLTDKEIRSSFVNCTKGEAARLKLPLDFGELPWQDLDFLGWVDPGAPLRAHLVVPRADGPVGVSLRVPAAGRTSATKSSMCQVCLTSHASSGVTLLVAPLAGARGREGNTVGTYLCADLACSLYVRGKRQPKLRGRRHEESLTLDEQVARLMGNLDAFVDRVTAG
;
A
#
# COMPACT_ATOMS: atom_id res chain seq x y z
N MET A 1 1.24 -8.01 11.72
CA MET A 1 2.26 -7.07 12.26
C MET A 1 1.90 -6.62 13.67
N GLU A 2 2.87 -6.17 14.47
CA GLU A 2 2.60 -5.58 15.77
C GLU A 2 1.82 -4.25 15.62
N PRO A 3 0.88 -3.95 16.53
CA PRO A 3 0.18 -2.68 16.54
C PRO A 3 1.13 -1.49 16.66
N LEU A 4 0.90 -0.46 15.85
CA LEU A 4 1.67 0.78 15.88
C LEU A 4 0.86 1.91 16.53
N THR A 5 1.53 2.77 17.26
CA THR A 5 0.93 4.00 17.78
C THR A 5 0.87 5.10 16.70
N ASP A 6 -0.02 6.08 16.87
CA ASP A 6 -0.08 7.27 16.01
C ASP A 6 1.30 7.96 15.88
N LYS A 7 2.04 8.07 16.98
CA LYS A 7 3.38 8.67 17.00
C LYS A 7 4.38 7.89 16.14
N GLU A 8 4.40 6.56 16.26
CA GLU A 8 5.29 5.70 15.45
C GLU A 8 4.96 5.81 13.97
N ILE A 9 3.68 5.77 13.61
CA ILE A 9 3.22 5.94 12.23
C ILE A 9 3.72 7.27 11.67
N ARG A 10 3.46 8.41 12.36
CA ARG A 10 3.84 9.73 11.85
C ARG A 10 5.36 9.93 11.75
N SER A 11 6.12 9.32 12.66
CA SER A 11 7.58 9.41 12.65
C SER A 11 8.25 8.54 11.60
N SER A 12 7.55 7.55 11.05
CA SER A 12 8.11 6.58 10.10
C SER A 12 8.26 7.12 8.68
N PHE A 13 7.57 8.20 8.29
CA PHE A 13 7.51 8.68 6.92
C PHE A 13 8.85 9.21 6.40
N VAL A 14 9.29 8.67 5.24
CA VAL A 14 10.60 8.99 4.64
C VAL A 14 10.52 9.94 3.44
N ASN A 15 9.35 10.07 2.80
CA ASN A 15 9.19 10.79 1.53
C ASN A 15 8.20 11.96 1.60
N CYS A 16 7.90 12.44 2.78
CA CYS A 16 7.14 13.67 3.00
C CYS A 16 7.74 14.47 4.16
N THR A 17 7.34 15.72 4.31
CA THR A 17 7.81 16.56 5.41
C THR A 17 7.17 16.16 6.74
N LYS A 18 7.83 16.48 7.87
CA LYS A 18 7.25 16.27 9.21
C LYS A 18 5.89 16.96 9.37
N GLY A 19 5.73 18.14 8.78
CA GLY A 19 4.46 18.85 8.80
C GLY A 19 3.36 18.17 7.99
N GLU A 20 3.69 17.52 6.88
CA GLU A 20 2.73 16.70 6.12
C GLU A 20 2.36 15.43 6.90
N ALA A 21 3.35 14.71 7.44
CA ALA A 21 3.13 13.55 8.29
C ALA A 21 2.25 13.87 9.52
N ALA A 22 2.43 15.03 10.13
CA ALA A 22 1.61 15.47 11.26
C ALA A 22 0.14 15.74 10.89
N ARG A 23 -0.14 16.12 9.65
CA ARG A 23 -1.48 16.50 9.18
C ARG A 23 -2.25 15.35 8.50
N LEU A 24 -1.61 14.23 8.16
CA LEU A 24 -2.31 13.08 7.56
C LEU A 24 -3.41 12.57 8.49
N LYS A 25 -4.48 12.05 7.91
CA LYS A 25 -5.56 11.43 8.67
C LYS A 25 -5.33 9.92 8.70
N LEU A 26 -5.33 9.35 9.90
CA LEU A 26 -5.31 7.90 10.09
C LEU A 26 -6.63 7.27 9.60
N PRO A 27 -6.66 5.94 9.37
CA PRO A 27 -7.90 5.23 9.09
C PRO A 27 -8.98 5.56 10.13
N LEU A 28 -10.23 5.66 9.69
CA LEU A 28 -11.35 5.95 10.60
C LEU A 28 -11.55 4.87 11.68
N ASP A 29 -11.21 3.64 11.33
CA ASP A 29 -11.26 2.43 12.16
C ASP A 29 -9.93 2.08 12.81
N PHE A 30 -9.03 3.06 12.98
CA PHE A 30 -7.65 2.82 13.45
C PHE A 30 -7.58 1.99 14.75
N GLY A 31 -8.51 2.22 15.68
CA GLY A 31 -8.58 1.47 16.95
C GLY A 31 -9.07 0.02 16.80
N GLU A 32 -9.65 -0.34 15.66
CA GLU A 32 -10.27 -1.65 15.41
C GLU A 32 -9.52 -2.44 14.31
N LEU A 33 -8.35 -1.96 13.89
CA LEU A 33 -7.58 -2.62 12.85
C LEU A 33 -7.21 -4.06 13.24
N PRO A 34 -7.36 -5.03 12.31
CA PRO A 34 -7.01 -6.43 12.57
C PRO A 34 -5.49 -6.65 12.45
N TRP A 35 -4.72 -6.06 13.35
CA TRP A 35 -3.25 -6.04 13.30
C TRP A 35 -2.61 -7.42 13.07
N GLN A 36 -3.17 -8.48 13.67
CA GLN A 36 -2.70 -9.86 13.50
C GLN A 36 -2.82 -10.38 12.06
N ASP A 37 -3.68 -9.75 11.24
CA ASP A 37 -3.93 -10.13 9.86
C ASP A 37 -3.21 -9.23 8.85
N LEU A 38 -2.53 -8.20 9.34
CA LEU A 38 -1.79 -7.25 8.51
C LEU A 38 -0.30 -7.60 8.48
N ASP A 39 0.30 -7.53 7.30
CA ASP A 39 1.76 -7.62 7.11
C ASP A 39 2.36 -6.21 6.99
N PHE A 40 1.56 -5.25 6.57
CA PHE A 40 1.83 -3.82 6.53
C PHE A 40 0.53 -3.06 6.75
N LEU A 41 0.63 -1.82 7.20
CA LEU A 41 -0.52 -0.92 7.30
C LEU A 41 -0.62 -0.10 6.01
N GLY A 42 -1.76 -0.17 5.33
CA GLY A 42 -2.06 0.64 4.14
C GLY A 42 -3.45 1.25 4.23
N TRP A 43 -3.59 2.53 3.85
CA TRP A 43 -4.89 3.21 3.84
C TRP A 43 -4.93 4.37 2.85
N VAL A 44 -6.14 4.73 2.41
CA VAL A 44 -6.43 5.98 1.72
C VAL A 44 -6.76 7.04 2.76
N ASP A 45 -6.15 8.21 2.65
CA ASP A 45 -6.37 9.31 3.61
C ASP A 45 -7.85 9.77 3.56
N PRO A 46 -8.63 9.65 4.66
CA PRO A 46 -10.03 10.06 4.66
C PRO A 46 -10.26 11.56 4.39
N GLY A 47 -9.27 12.39 4.69
CA GLY A 47 -9.30 13.83 4.42
C GLY A 47 -8.77 14.23 3.04
N ALA A 48 -8.16 13.29 2.30
CA ALA A 48 -7.55 13.54 1.00
C ALA A 48 -7.59 12.28 0.10
N PRO A 49 -8.71 11.99 -0.55
CA PRO A 49 -8.93 10.72 -1.28
C PRO A 49 -7.95 10.42 -2.42
N LEU A 50 -7.16 11.41 -2.86
CA LEU A 50 -6.08 11.24 -3.84
C LEU A 50 -4.73 10.98 -3.18
N ARG A 51 -4.69 10.84 -1.86
CA ARG A 51 -3.52 10.44 -1.08
C ARG A 51 -3.75 9.09 -0.42
N ALA A 52 -2.70 8.31 -0.40
CA ALA A 52 -2.67 7.03 0.29
C ALA A 52 -1.35 6.89 1.05
N HIS A 53 -1.32 5.99 2.00
CA HIS A 53 -0.17 5.82 2.86
C HIS A 53 0.10 4.34 3.08
N LEU A 54 1.39 3.99 3.19
CA LEU A 54 1.87 2.68 3.60
C LEU A 54 2.78 2.85 4.82
N VAL A 55 2.72 1.91 5.74
CA VAL A 55 3.73 1.75 6.80
C VAL A 55 4.13 0.28 6.83
N VAL A 56 5.38 0.03 6.50
CA VAL A 56 5.96 -1.31 6.33
C VAL A 56 6.90 -1.60 7.47
N PRO A 57 6.73 -2.70 8.21
CA PRO A 57 7.67 -3.09 9.26
C PRO A 57 9.02 -3.47 8.63
N ARG A 58 10.11 -2.98 9.20
CA ARG A 58 11.48 -3.29 8.84
C ARG A 58 12.28 -3.63 10.09
N ALA A 59 13.46 -4.24 9.93
CA ALA A 59 14.33 -4.60 11.05
C ALA A 59 14.72 -3.39 11.92
N ASP A 60 14.96 -2.25 11.29
CA ASP A 60 15.35 -0.99 11.96
C ASP A 60 14.17 -0.11 12.37
N GLY A 61 12.95 -0.64 12.30
CA GLY A 61 11.72 0.08 12.62
C GLY A 61 10.82 0.31 11.39
N PRO A 62 9.58 0.79 11.59
CA PRO A 62 8.62 0.97 10.52
C PRO A 62 9.04 2.06 9.53
N VAL A 63 8.82 1.82 8.24
CA VAL A 63 9.06 2.79 7.16
C VAL A 63 7.73 3.21 6.54
N GLY A 64 7.41 4.49 6.65
CA GLY A 64 6.22 5.11 6.11
C GLY A 64 6.47 5.73 4.73
N VAL A 65 5.55 5.48 3.80
CA VAL A 65 5.58 6.05 2.44
C VAL A 65 4.26 6.72 2.14
N SER A 66 4.33 8.00 1.77
CA SER A 66 3.18 8.75 1.26
C SER A 66 3.06 8.55 -0.25
N LEU A 67 1.85 8.28 -0.72
CA LEU A 67 1.51 7.95 -2.09
C LEU A 67 0.47 8.93 -2.63
N ARG A 68 0.43 9.06 -3.96
CA ARG A 68 -0.60 9.84 -4.67
C ARG A 68 -1.28 8.96 -5.72
N VAL A 69 -2.58 9.16 -5.90
CA VAL A 69 -3.32 8.64 -7.04
C VAL A 69 -3.22 9.67 -8.16
N PRO A 70 -2.63 9.36 -9.32
CA PRO A 70 -2.57 10.30 -10.44
C PRO A 70 -3.98 10.66 -10.92
N ALA A 71 -4.21 11.93 -11.25
CA ALA A 71 -5.50 12.41 -11.74
C ALA A 71 -5.97 11.72 -13.04
N ALA A 72 -5.04 11.23 -13.86
CA ALA A 72 -5.31 10.50 -15.10
C ALA A 72 -5.53 8.99 -14.95
N GLY A 73 -5.49 8.44 -13.73
CA GLY A 73 -5.42 7.00 -13.45
C GLY A 73 -6.77 6.27 -13.45
N ARG A 74 -7.82 6.78 -14.09
CA ARG A 74 -9.07 6.03 -14.25
C ARG A 74 -8.90 4.95 -15.31
N THR A 75 -8.59 3.74 -14.88
CA THR A 75 -8.58 2.56 -15.75
C THR A 75 -10.00 2.21 -16.19
N SER A 76 -10.11 1.74 -17.45
CA SER A 76 -11.37 1.29 -18.07
C SER A 76 -12.13 0.30 -17.18
N ALA A 77 -13.42 0.50 -16.99
CA ALA A 77 -14.31 -0.31 -16.14
C ALA A 77 -14.49 -1.78 -16.59
N THR A 78 -13.88 -2.18 -17.70
CA THR A 78 -14.11 -3.50 -18.33
C THR A 78 -12.95 -4.48 -18.25
N LYS A 79 -11.77 -4.07 -17.80
CA LYS A 79 -10.57 -4.93 -17.73
C LYS A 79 -10.26 -5.36 -16.30
N SER A 80 -10.00 -6.65 -16.10
CA SER A 80 -9.37 -7.13 -14.87
C SER A 80 -7.92 -6.62 -14.79
N SER A 81 -7.48 -6.26 -13.61
CA SER A 81 -6.10 -5.84 -13.33
C SER A 81 -5.56 -6.62 -12.14
N MET A 82 -4.25 -6.80 -12.11
CA MET A 82 -3.56 -7.53 -11.05
C MET A 82 -2.73 -6.57 -10.21
N CYS A 83 -2.83 -6.70 -8.89
CA CYS A 83 -1.97 -6.01 -7.94
C CYS A 83 -0.52 -6.53 -8.08
N GLN A 84 0.46 -5.64 -8.22
CA GLN A 84 1.87 -6.02 -8.36
C GLN A 84 2.52 -6.46 -7.04
N VAL A 85 1.85 -6.24 -5.92
CA VAL A 85 2.35 -6.62 -4.60
C VAL A 85 1.79 -7.97 -4.17
N CYS A 86 0.48 -8.15 -4.09
CA CYS A 86 -0.13 -9.40 -3.63
C CYS A 86 -0.54 -10.36 -4.75
N LEU A 87 -0.43 -9.95 -6.01
CA LEU A 87 -0.85 -10.69 -7.22
C LEU A 87 -2.34 -11.06 -7.25
N THR A 88 -3.15 -10.45 -6.42
CA THR A 88 -4.61 -10.63 -6.49
C THR A 88 -5.16 -9.91 -7.72
N SER A 89 -5.98 -10.61 -8.49
CA SER A 89 -6.70 -10.04 -9.63
C SER A 89 -8.02 -9.41 -9.18
N HIS A 90 -8.29 -8.22 -9.68
CA HIS A 90 -9.51 -7.46 -9.39
C HIS A 90 -10.23 -7.06 -10.68
N ALA A 91 -11.56 -6.86 -10.59
CA ALA A 91 -12.31 -6.20 -11.64
C ALA A 91 -12.03 -4.70 -11.64
N SER A 92 -11.87 -4.13 -12.83
CA SER A 92 -11.77 -2.70 -13.14
C SER A 92 -11.03 -1.82 -12.12
N SER A 93 -11.71 -1.20 -11.19
CA SER A 93 -11.16 -0.21 -10.23
C SER A 93 -10.54 -0.80 -8.96
N GLY A 94 -10.44 -2.13 -8.85
CA GLY A 94 -9.89 -2.78 -7.66
C GLY A 94 -8.36 -2.71 -7.54
N VAL A 95 -7.67 -2.30 -8.63
CA VAL A 95 -6.23 -1.99 -8.63
C VAL A 95 -6.04 -0.60 -9.20
N THR A 96 -5.17 0.18 -8.59
CA THR A 96 -4.84 1.54 -9.05
C THR A 96 -3.33 1.76 -9.09
N LEU A 97 -2.89 2.63 -9.99
CA LEU A 97 -1.53 3.13 -9.96
C LEU A 97 -1.37 4.07 -8.76
N LEU A 98 -0.43 3.78 -7.89
CA LEU A 98 -0.02 4.66 -6.81
C LEU A 98 1.42 5.12 -7.05
N VAL A 99 1.66 6.42 -6.88
CA VAL A 99 2.93 7.06 -7.17
C VAL A 99 3.51 7.66 -5.90
N ALA A 100 4.74 7.30 -5.57
CA ALA A 100 5.50 7.84 -4.44
C ALA A 100 6.56 8.84 -4.94
N PRO A 101 6.65 10.06 -4.40
CA PRO A 101 7.88 10.84 -4.50
C PRO A 101 9.05 10.05 -3.91
N LEU A 102 10.22 10.14 -4.51
CA LEU A 102 11.43 9.57 -3.91
C LEU A 102 11.74 10.28 -2.58
N ALA A 103 12.43 9.59 -1.69
CA ALA A 103 12.92 10.23 -0.46
C ALA A 103 14.04 11.24 -0.81
N GLY A 104 14.27 12.19 0.09
CA GLY A 104 15.39 13.11 0.00
C GLY A 104 15.31 14.16 -1.11
N ALA A 105 16.46 14.55 -1.67
CA ALA A 105 16.58 15.62 -2.65
C ALA A 105 15.86 15.30 -3.96
N ARG A 106 16.02 14.09 -4.47
CA ARG A 106 15.44 13.67 -5.76
C ARG A 106 13.91 13.75 -5.76
N GLY A 107 13.26 13.44 -4.65
CA GLY A 107 11.80 13.59 -4.54
C GLY A 107 11.37 15.05 -4.55
N ARG A 108 12.16 15.95 -3.96
CA ARG A 108 11.92 17.40 -4.02
C ARG A 108 12.09 17.97 -5.43
N GLU A 109 12.92 17.36 -6.25
CA GLU A 109 13.08 17.66 -7.68
C GLU A 109 11.96 17.07 -8.56
N GLY A 110 10.99 16.38 -7.96
CA GLY A 110 9.84 15.81 -8.67
C GLY A 110 10.02 14.36 -9.14
N ASN A 111 11.14 13.71 -8.81
CA ASN A 111 11.33 12.30 -9.16
C ASN A 111 10.38 11.41 -8.35
N THR A 112 9.76 10.45 -9.05
CA THR A 112 8.75 9.58 -8.48
C THR A 112 8.92 8.13 -8.96
N VAL A 113 8.38 7.20 -8.19
CA VAL A 113 8.24 5.80 -8.58
C VAL A 113 6.81 5.35 -8.37
N GLY A 114 6.28 4.53 -9.27
CA GLY A 114 4.90 4.02 -9.20
C GLY A 114 4.84 2.51 -9.12
N THR A 115 3.71 2.03 -8.59
CA THR A 115 3.33 0.62 -8.61
C THR A 115 1.82 0.47 -8.64
N TYR A 116 1.32 -0.64 -9.21
CA TYR A 116 -0.09 -0.97 -9.20
C TYR A 116 -0.43 -1.77 -7.95
N LEU A 117 -1.25 -1.19 -7.09
CA LEU A 117 -1.68 -1.78 -5.81
C LEU A 117 -3.19 -1.96 -5.76
N CYS A 118 -3.65 -2.86 -4.86
CA CYS A 118 -5.05 -2.89 -4.47
C CYS A 118 -5.50 -1.47 -4.08
N ALA A 119 -6.60 -1.00 -4.66
CA ALA A 119 -7.06 0.38 -4.49
C ALA A 119 -7.41 0.73 -3.03
N ASP A 120 -7.74 -0.28 -2.23
CA ASP A 120 -8.02 -0.18 -0.80
C ASP A 120 -6.81 -0.52 0.09
N LEU A 121 -5.66 -0.87 -0.51
CA LEU A 121 -4.41 -1.25 0.17
C LEU A 121 -4.54 -2.45 1.13
N ALA A 122 -5.59 -3.25 0.97
CA ALA A 122 -5.90 -4.40 1.84
C ALA A 122 -5.24 -5.72 1.38
N CYS A 123 -4.05 -5.67 0.78
CA CYS A 123 -3.35 -6.82 0.22
C CYS A 123 -3.22 -7.99 1.20
N SER A 124 -2.88 -7.73 2.47
CA SER A 124 -2.78 -8.75 3.52
C SER A 124 -4.07 -9.52 3.73
N LEU A 125 -5.22 -8.83 3.67
CA LEU A 125 -6.54 -9.45 3.85
C LEU A 125 -6.96 -10.26 2.62
N TYR A 126 -6.58 -9.83 1.40
CA TYR A 126 -6.84 -10.59 0.18
C TYR A 126 -6.06 -11.90 0.15
N VAL A 127 -4.77 -11.87 0.49
CA VAL A 127 -3.92 -13.07 0.56
C VAL A 127 -4.45 -14.08 1.57
N ARG A 128 -4.96 -13.61 2.71
CA ARG A 128 -5.57 -14.46 3.76
C ARG A 128 -7.00 -14.90 3.46
N GLY A 129 -7.57 -14.51 2.33
CA GLY A 129 -8.96 -14.80 2.00
C GLY A 129 -9.99 -14.12 2.91
N LYS A 130 -9.56 -13.20 3.78
CA LYS A 130 -10.45 -12.43 4.69
C LYS A 130 -11.17 -11.28 3.96
N ARG A 131 -10.70 -10.91 2.79
CA ARG A 131 -11.35 -9.99 1.86
C ARG A 131 -11.42 -10.61 0.48
N GLN A 132 -12.55 -10.45 -0.21
CA GLN A 132 -12.77 -11.06 -1.52
C GLN A 132 -12.75 -9.99 -2.61
N PRO A 133 -11.92 -10.15 -3.67
CA PRO A 133 -11.97 -9.26 -4.81
C PRO A 133 -13.31 -9.40 -5.55
N LYS A 134 -13.88 -8.30 -6.00
CA LYS A 134 -15.08 -8.30 -6.86
C LYS A 134 -14.68 -8.69 -8.28
N LEU A 135 -14.42 -9.97 -8.53
CA LEU A 135 -14.05 -10.49 -9.84
C LEU A 135 -15.21 -11.31 -10.41
N ARG A 136 -15.60 -11.02 -11.67
CA ARG A 136 -16.48 -11.88 -12.45
C ARG A 136 -15.63 -12.88 -13.21
N GLY A 137 -15.71 -14.17 -12.87
CA GLY A 137 -14.97 -15.24 -13.55
C GLY A 137 -14.19 -16.17 -12.62
N ARG A 138 -13.46 -17.11 -13.23
CA ARG A 138 -12.61 -18.06 -12.49
C ARG A 138 -11.50 -17.33 -11.78
N ARG A 139 -11.35 -17.58 -10.48
CA ARG A 139 -10.15 -17.22 -9.74
C ARG A 139 -8.98 -18.04 -10.28
N HIS A 140 -7.84 -17.40 -10.40
CA HIS A 140 -6.59 -18.13 -10.55
C HIS A 140 -6.37 -18.92 -9.25
N GLU A 141 -6.23 -20.25 -9.36
CA GLU A 141 -5.89 -21.07 -8.20
C GLU A 141 -4.44 -20.79 -7.82
N GLU A 142 -4.26 -20.31 -6.60
CA GLU A 142 -2.93 -20.06 -6.04
C GLU A 142 -2.37 -21.40 -5.54
N SER A 143 -1.17 -21.76 -6.00
CA SER A 143 -0.50 -23.00 -5.61
C SER A 143 0.42 -22.84 -4.40
N LEU A 144 0.74 -21.59 -4.02
CA LEU A 144 1.59 -21.29 -2.88
C LEU A 144 0.83 -21.42 -1.56
N THR A 145 1.52 -21.85 -0.53
CA THR A 145 1.03 -21.78 0.86
C THR A 145 0.81 -20.33 1.28
N LEU A 146 0.06 -20.12 2.34
CA LEU A 146 -0.16 -18.76 2.87
C LEU A 146 1.16 -18.05 3.22
N ASP A 147 2.08 -18.75 3.86
CA ASP A 147 3.38 -18.18 4.25
C ASP A 147 4.21 -17.76 3.04
N GLU A 148 4.22 -18.57 1.98
CA GLU A 148 4.88 -18.23 0.73
C GLU A 148 4.22 -17.04 0.02
N GLN A 149 2.89 -16.95 0.06
CA GLN A 149 2.15 -15.79 -0.47
C GLN A 149 2.48 -14.51 0.30
N VAL A 150 2.54 -14.58 1.63
CA VAL A 150 2.92 -13.46 2.49
C VAL A 150 4.38 -13.06 2.23
N ALA A 151 5.30 -14.02 2.15
CA ALA A 151 6.70 -13.75 1.83
C ALA A 151 6.87 -13.06 0.47
N ARG A 152 6.15 -13.52 -0.55
CA ARG A 152 6.10 -12.90 -1.88
C ARG A 152 5.54 -11.48 -1.83
N LEU A 153 4.42 -11.28 -1.11
CA LEU A 153 3.80 -9.97 -0.93
C LEU A 153 4.80 -9.00 -0.30
N MET A 154 5.42 -9.39 0.80
CA MET A 154 6.40 -8.54 1.50
C MET A 154 7.63 -8.27 0.64
N GLY A 155 8.18 -9.26 -0.06
CA GLY A 155 9.29 -9.07 -0.98
C GLY A 155 9.00 -8.06 -2.10
N ASN A 156 7.80 -8.13 -2.71
CA ASN A 156 7.38 -7.17 -3.73
C ASN A 156 7.18 -5.76 -3.16
N LEU A 157 6.62 -5.67 -1.95
CA LEU A 157 6.41 -4.39 -1.28
C LEU A 157 7.74 -3.76 -0.85
N ASP A 158 8.65 -4.56 -0.32
CA ASP A 158 9.99 -4.14 0.08
C ASP A 158 10.78 -3.60 -1.12
N ALA A 159 10.75 -4.29 -2.25
CA ALA A 159 11.39 -3.84 -3.48
C ALA A 159 10.82 -2.49 -3.97
N PHE A 160 9.53 -2.22 -3.75
CA PHE A 160 8.94 -0.91 -4.03
C PHE A 160 9.42 0.16 -3.05
N VAL A 161 9.41 -0.12 -1.74
CA VAL A 161 9.87 0.80 -0.70
C VAL A 161 11.35 1.13 -0.87
N ASP A 162 12.18 0.14 -1.22
CA ASP A 162 13.61 0.35 -1.48
C ASP A 162 13.84 1.33 -2.63
N ARG A 163 13.05 1.25 -3.70
CA ARG A 163 13.11 2.24 -4.80
C ARG A 163 12.71 3.64 -4.34
N VAL A 164 11.78 3.77 -3.40
CA VAL A 164 11.39 5.07 -2.84
C VAL A 164 12.51 5.65 -1.98
N THR A 165 13.18 4.81 -1.20
CA THR A 165 14.23 5.23 -0.24
C THR A 165 15.59 5.43 -0.90
N ALA A 166 15.85 4.84 -2.07
CA ALA A 166 17.10 4.98 -2.83
C ALA A 166 17.28 6.36 -3.51
N GLY A 167 16.47 7.34 -3.13
CA GLY A 167 16.43 8.69 -3.69
C GLY A 167 17.54 9.64 -3.25
#